data_6f85fc32fc7997612a58d2bcb8e15ca6
#
_entry.id   6f85fc32fc7997612a58d2bcb8e15ca6
#
_cell.length_a   1.000
_cell.length_b   1.000
_cell.length_c   1.000
_cell.angle_alpha   90.00
_cell.angle_beta   90.00
_cell.angle_gamma   90.00
#
_symmetry.space_group_name_H-M   'P 1'
#
loop_
_entity.id
_entity.type
_entity.pdbx_description
1 polymer ?
#
loop_
_entity_poly.entity_id
_entity_poly.type
_entity_poly.pdbx_seq_one_letter_code
_entity_poly.pdbx_strand_id
1 'polypeptide(L)'
;MDISVIIPLFNEAESLPELTSWIEKVMAANNLSYEIIMVDDGSNDGSWDVVKKLSGKNPAIHGISFRRNYGKSAALFCGFEKAQGNVVITMDADLQDSPDEIPELYRMVTEEGYDVVSGWKQHRKDNALTKNLPSKLYNATARKITGIKLHDMNCGLKAYRNEVVKSIEVYGEMHRYIPYLAKNAGYCNITEKPVHHEKRKYGKSKFGMNRFVNGFLDLISLWFLSTFGKKPMHFFGYTGIFMFLVGFVMTIWIIVSKLVNQANGSLYRAITDQPLFYLALVAILLGAMMFLAGFICEMISRSSAERNSYNVKAEF
;
A
#
# COMPACT_ATOMS: atom_id res chain seq x y z
N MET A 1 24.35 -14.44 0.02
CA MET A 1 23.06 -15.14 0.25
C MET A 1 22.13 -14.78 -0.88
N ASP A 2 21.47 -15.78 -1.50
CA ASP A 2 20.66 -15.54 -2.69
C ASP A 2 19.28 -15.00 -2.34
N ILE A 3 18.59 -15.63 -1.39
CA ILE A 3 17.18 -15.35 -1.11
C ILE A 3 16.92 -15.12 0.37
N SER A 4 16.11 -14.10 0.69
CA SER A 4 15.43 -13.96 1.97
C SER A 4 13.93 -14.19 1.77
N VAL A 5 13.37 -15.23 2.38
CA VAL A 5 11.91 -15.49 2.36
C VAL A 5 11.28 -14.89 3.62
N ILE A 6 10.40 -13.92 3.45
CA ILE A 6 9.70 -13.24 4.55
C ILE A 6 8.28 -13.79 4.67
N ILE A 7 7.97 -14.32 5.85
CA ILE A 7 6.68 -14.94 6.16
C ILE A 7 6.04 -14.22 7.34
N PRO A 8 5.15 -13.23 7.07
CA PRO A 8 4.30 -12.68 8.11
C PRO A 8 3.25 -13.71 8.53
N LEU A 9 3.09 -13.91 9.83
CA LEU A 9 2.17 -14.91 10.37
C LEU A 9 1.34 -14.36 11.54
N PHE A 10 0.12 -14.86 11.67
CA PHE A 10 -0.76 -14.60 12.80
C PHE A 10 -1.72 -15.75 13.02
N ASN A 11 -1.51 -16.54 14.06
CA ASN A 11 -2.25 -17.76 14.38
C ASN A 11 -2.25 -18.77 13.21
N GLU A 12 -1.05 -19.27 12.88
CA GLU A 12 -0.81 -20.20 11.77
C GLU A 12 0.10 -21.38 12.24
N ALA A 13 0.02 -21.78 13.52
CA ALA A 13 0.88 -22.82 14.10
C ALA A 13 0.89 -24.14 13.32
N GLU A 14 -0.24 -24.53 12.74
CA GLU A 14 -0.42 -25.81 12.04
C GLU A 14 0.28 -25.83 10.67
N SER A 15 0.35 -24.70 9.98
CA SER A 15 0.88 -24.61 8.60
C SER A 15 2.39 -24.43 8.54
N LEU A 16 3.00 -23.82 9.56
CA LEU A 16 4.42 -23.45 9.56
C LEU A 16 5.38 -24.63 9.34
N PRO A 17 5.21 -25.81 9.98
CA PRO A 17 6.15 -26.92 9.78
C PRO A 17 6.14 -27.45 8.34
N GLU A 18 4.94 -27.54 7.72
CA GLU A 18 4.80 -28.01 6.35
C GLU A 18 5.38 -26.99 5.36
N LEU A 19 5.05 -25.70 5.53
CA LEU A 19 5.56 -24.62 4.69
C LEU A 19 7.10 -24.55 4.74
N THR A 20 7.67 -24.60 5.93
CA THR A 20 9.12 -24.57 6.11
C THR A 20 9.81 -25.73 5.41
N SER A 21 9.31 -26.95 5.63
CA SER A 21 9.88 -28.15 4.98
C SER A 21 9.75 -28.08 3.44
N TRP A 22 8.68 -27.48 2.92
CA TRP A 22 8.51 -27.31 1.49
C TRP A 22 9.51 -26.29 0.92
N ILE A 23 9.67 -25.13 1.58
CA ILE A 23 10.69 -24.13 1.18
C ILE A 23 12.09 -24.77 1.21
N GLU A 24 12.48 -25.45 2.29
CA GLU A 24 13.77 -26.12 2.41
C GLU A 24 14.06 -27.09 1.26
N LYS A 25 13.07 -27.89 0.87
CA LYS A 25 13.19 -28.83 -0.26
C LYS A 25 13.41 -28.08 -1.59
N VAL A 26 12.67 -27.02 -1.82
CA VAL A 26 12.80 -26.21 -3.05
C VAL A 26 14.17 -25.55 -3.14
N MET A 27 14.65 -24.97 -2.02
CA MET A 27 15.98 -24.34 -1.97
C MET A 27 17.10 -25.34 -2.22
N ALA A 28 17.03 -26.51 -1.56
CA ALA A 28 18.02 -27.57 -1.72
C ALA A 28 18.04 -28.12 -3.17
N ALA A 29 16.86 -28.32 -3.79
CA ALA A 29 16.76 -28.81 -5.16
C ALA A 29 17.34 -27.85 -6.20
N ASN A 30 17.40 -26.56 -5.90
CA ASN A 30 17.90 -25.53 -6.80
C ASN A 30 19.29 -24.96 -6.41
N ASN A 31 19.92 -25.52 -5.37
CA ASN A 31 21.21 -25.07 -4.83
C ASN A 31 21.23 -23.57 -4.47
N LEU A 32 20.13 -23.03 -3.93
CA LEU A 32 19.99 -21.64 -3.54
C LEU A 32 20.35 -21.47 -2.06
N SER A 33 21.21 -20.51 -1.74
CA SER A 33 21.47 -20.10 -0.36
C SER A 33 20.34 -19.18 0.11
N TYR A 34 19.81 -19.44 1.32
CA TYR A 34 18.60 -18.78 1.76
C TYR A 34 18.57 -18.51 3.27
N GLU A 35 17.70 -17.60 3.65
CA GLU A 35 17.16 -17.43 4.99
C GLU A 35 15.64 -17.37 4.96
N ILE A 36 15.00 -17.76 6.04
CA ILE A 36 13.55 -17.62 6.25
C ILE A 36 13.35 -16.71 7.46
N ILE A 37 12.70 -15.58 7.25
CA ILE A 37 12.38 -14.61 8.30
C ILE A 37 10.91 -14.71 8.61
N MET A 38 10.58 -15.32 9.73
CA MET A 38 9.22 -15.50 10.23
C MET A 38 8.86 -14.35 11.18
N VAL A 39 7.87 -13.55 10.83
CA VAL A 39 7.44 -12.44 11.66
C VAL A 39 6.06 -12.71 12.24
N ASP A 40 6.03 -13.02 13.53
CA ASP A 40 4.83 -13.31 14.28
C ASP A 40 4.17 -12.02 14.76
N ASP A 41 3.00 -11.73 14.20
CA ASP A 41 2.21 -10.54 14.48
C ASP A 41 1.34 -10.69 15.75
N GLY A 42 1.96 -11.15 16.83
CA GLY A 42 1.32 -11.27 18.14
C GLY A 42 0.32 -12.43 18.24
N SER A 43 0.67 -13.61 17.73
CA SER A 43 -0.15 -14.82 17.82
C SER A 43 -0.40 -15.31 19.25
N ASN A 44 -1.52 -15.97 19.43
CA ASN A 44 -1.94 -16.56 20.72
C ASN A 44 -2.30 -18.06 20.63
N ASP A 45 -1.95 -18.73 19.52
CA ASP A 45 -2.23 -20.15 19.23
C ASP A 45 -0.98 -21.07 19.38
N GLY A 46 0.14 -20.53 19.86
CA GLY A 46 1.40 -21.29 19.94
C GLY A 46 2.28 -21.17 18.68
N SER A 47 1.91 -20.37 17.69
CA SER A 47 2.73 -20.15 16.48
C SER A 47 4.17 -19.74 16.81
N TRP A 48 4.38 -18.88 17.79
CA TRP A 48 5.71 -18.45 18.21
C TRP A 48 6.57 -19.59 18.75
N ASP A 49 5.99 -20.54 19.48
CA ASP A 49 6.72 -21.70 19.98
C ASP A 49 7.11 -22.66 18.84
N VAL A 50 6.29 -22.73 17.80
CA VAL A 50 6.63 -23.48 16.56
C VAL A 50 7.81 -22.79 15.86
N VAL A 51 7.81 -21.47 15.70
CA VAL A 51 8.92 -20.71 15.10
C VAL A 51 10.22 -20.97 15.85
N LYS A 52 10.22 -20.89 17.19
CA LYS A 52 11.41 -21.19 18.02
C LYS A 52 11.93 -22.60 17.80
N LYS A 53 11.04 -23.60 17.71
CA LYS A 53 11.43 -25.00 17.46
C LYS A 53 12.03 -25.19 16.06
N LEU A 54 11.50 -24.50 15.05
CA LEU A 54 12.01 -24.56 13.68
C LEU A 54 13.39 -23.89 13.58
N SER A 55 13.55 -22.71 14.17
CA SER A 55 14.83 -21.99 14.23
C SER A 55 15.91 -22.81 14.99
N GLY A 56 15.53 -23.53 16.05
CA GLY A 56 16.47 -24.43 16.75
C GLY A 56 16.93 -25.65 15.93
N LYS A 57 16.20 -26.00 14.87
CA LYS A 57 16.55 -27.10 13.94
C LYS A 57 17.34 -26.63 12.73
N ASN A 58 17.04 -25.45 12.24
CA ASN A 58 17.68 -24.88 11.06
C ASN A 58 18.13 -23.43 11.35
N PRO A 59 19.45 -23.15 11.35
CA PRO A 59 19.99 -21.82 11.62
C PRO A 59 19.64 -20.78 10.56
N ALA A 60 19.17 -21.18 9.37
CA ALA A 60 18.68 -20.28 8.35
C ALA A 60 17.29 -19.71 8.66
N ILE A 61 16.63 -20.15 9.74
CA ILE A 61 15.32 -19.67 10.15
C ILE A 61 15.47 -18.65 11.28
N HIS A 62 15.00 -17.45 11.02
CA HIS A 62 14.97 -16.34 11.98
C HIS A 62 13.55 -16.01 12.37
N GLY A 63 13.32 -15.70 13.64
CA GLY A 63 12.00 -15.33 14.18
C GLY A 63 12.00 -13.94 14.76
N ILE A 64 10.94 -13.17 14.48
CA ILE A 64 10.63 -11.90 15.12
C ILE A 64 9.21 -12.03 15.67
N SER A 65 8.95 -11.64 16.93
CA SER A 65 7.61 -11.67 17.50
C SER A 65 7.21 -10.32 18.06
N PHE A 66 6.02 -9.88 17.71
CA PHE A 66 5.44 -8.66 18.22
C PHE A 66 4.67 -8.90 19.53
N ARG A 67 4.62 -7.88 20.37
CA ARG A 67 3.86 -7.94 21.63
C ARG A 67 2.35 -7.94 21.45
N ARG A 68 1.84 -7.46 20.28
CA ARG A 68 0.43 -7.46 19.88
C ARG A 68 0.34 -7.45 18.36
N ASN A 69 -0.84 -7.65 17.84
CA ASN A 69 -1.09 -7.51 16.40
C ASN A 69 -0.94 -6.04 15.97
N TYR A 70 -0.02 -5.78 15.02
CA TYR A 70 0.22 -4.49 14.36
C TYR A 70 -0.16 -4.51 12.88
N GLY A 71 -0.49 -5.68 12.34
CA GLY A 71 -0.88 -5.89 10.96
C GLY A 71 0.27 -6.32 10.04
N LYS A 72 -0.13 -6.85 8.87
CA LYS A 72 0.78 -7.46 7.89
C LYS A 72 1.87 -6.51 7.41
N SER A 73 1.56 -5.22 7.24
CA SER A 73 2.54 -4.22 6.78
C SER A 73 3.70 -4.05 7.76
N ALA A 74 3.41 -3.98 9.07
CA ALA A 74 4.44 -3.88 10.09
C ALA A 74 5.33 -5.13 10.10
N ALA A 75 4.73 -6.32 9.98
CA ALA A 75 5.47 -7.57 9.90
C ALA A 75 6.39 -7.63 8.67
N LEU A 76 5.90 -7.20 7.50
CA LEU A 76 6.72 -7.11 6.29
C LEU A 76 7.85 -6.10 6.44
N PHE A 77 7.57 -4.92 7.00
CA PHE A 77 8.59 -3.89 7.20
C PHE A 77 9.74 -4.42 8.07
N CYS A 78 9.43 -5.00 9.23
CA CYS A 78 10.47 -5.60 10.09
C CYS A 78 11.24 -6.74 9.40
N GLY A 79 10.57 -7.55 8.58
CA GLY A 79 11.20 -8.58 7.78
C GLY A 79 12.13 -7.98 6.72
N PHE A 80 11.71 -6.93 6.01
CA PHE A 80 12.50 -6.21 5.02
C PHE A 80 13.77 -5.61 5.62
N GLU A 81 13.68 -5.02 6.82
CA GLU A 81 14.83 -4.47 7.53
C GLU A 81 15.89 -5.55 7.85
N LYS A 82 15.50 -6.77 8.10
CA LYS A 82 16.40 -7.88 8.47
C LYS A 82 16.91 -8.67 7.26
N ALA A 83 16.24 -8.60 6.14
CA ALA A 83 16.58 -9.36 4.93
C ALA A 83 18.00 -9.05 4.43
N GLN A 84 18.80 -10.09 4.17
CA GLN A 84 20.19 -10.03 3.71
C GLN A 84 20.40 -10.64 2.31
N GLY A 85 19.41 -11.40 1.81
CA GLY A 85 19.47 -12.02 0.48
C GLY A 85 19.42 -10.99 -0.63
N ASN A 86 20.03 -11.28 -1.78
CA ASN A 86 19.99 -10.44 -2.98
C ASN A 86 18.58 -10.24 -3.50
N VAL A 87 17.76 -11.28 -3.39
CA VAL A 87 16.33 -11.25 -3.72
C VAL A 87 15.52 -11.50 -2.45
N VAL A 88 14.53 -10.67 -2.21
CA VAL A 88 13.59 -10.81 -1.10
C VAL A 88 12.27 -11.32 -1.64
N ILE A 89 11.74 -12.40 -1.06
CA ILE A 89 10.47 -13.01 -1.45
C ILE A 89 9.52 -12.95 -0.28
N THR A 90 8.34 -12.38 -0.48
CA THR A 90 7.25 -12.42 0.50
C THR A 90 6.32 -13.57 0.20
N MET A 91 5.83 -14.26 1.22
CA MET A 91 4.91 -15.39 1.10
C MET A 91 3.96 -15.43 2.30
N ASP A 92 2.69 -15.79 2.06
CA ASP A 92 1.73 -15.98 3.15
C ASP A 92 1.93 -17.35 3.85
N ALA A 93 1.69 -17.40 5.16
CA ALA A 93 1.93 -18.60 5.98
C ALA A 93 0.88 -19.72 5.77
N ASP A 94 -0.19 -19.49 5.01
CA ASP A 94 -1.40 -20.31 4.95
C ASP A 94 -1.38 -21.46 3.91
N LEU A 95 -0.21 -21.75 3.31
CA LEU A 95 0.01 -22.77 2.28
C LEU A 95 -0.82 -22.57 1.00
N GLN A 96 -1.34 -21.37 0.74
CA GLN A 96 -2.05 -21.08 -0.50
C GLN A 96 -1.11 -20.71 -1.65
N ASP A 97 0.03 -20.16 -1.36
CA ASP A 97 1.08 -19.82 -2.33
C ASP A 97 2.12 -20.97 -2.38
N SER A 98 2.49 -21.43 -3.58
CA SER A 98 3.42 -22.54 -3.76
C SER A 98 4.87 -22.07 -3.67
N PRO A 99 5.71 -22.63 -2.76
CA PRO A 99 7.15 -22.41 -2.76
C PRO A 99 7.88 -22.82 -4.05
N ASP A 100 7.28 -23.70 -4.86
CA ASP A 100 7.87 -24.14 -6.14
C ASP A 100 8.00 -23.00 -7.16
N GLU A 101 7.30 -21.88 -6.93
CA GLU A 101 7.42 -20.66 -7.75
C GLU A 101 8.70 -19.84 -7.45
N ILE A 102 9.35 -20.08 -6.32
CA ILE A 102 10.51 -19.31 -5.83
C ILE A 102 11.68 -19.29 -6.85
N PRO A 103 12.12 -20.41 -7.41
CA PRO A 103 13.27 -20.42 -8.33
C PRO A 103 13.04 -19.55 -9.56
N GLU A 104 11.85 -19.61 -10.14
CA GLU A 104 11.51 -18.81 -11.32
C GLU A 104 11.38 -17.33 -10.99
N LEU A 105 10.78 -16.98 -9.84
CA LEU A 105 10.71 -15.59 -9.36
C LEU A 105 12.13 -15.03 -9.12
N TYR A 106 13.02 -15.84 -8.55
CA TYR A 106 14.42 -15.49 -8.36
C TYR A 106 15.12 -15.22 -9.71
N ARG A 107 14.94 -16.10 -10.68
CA ARG A 107 15.50 -15.98 -12.03
C ARG A 107 15.03 -14.68 -12.70
N MET A 108 13.74 -14.37 -12.63
CA MET A 108 13.18 -13.15 -13.22
C MET A 108 13.80 -11.88 -12.63
N VAL A 109 14.09 -11.86 -11.33
CA VAL A 109 14.73 -10.70 -10.69
C VAL A 109 16.21 -10.62 -11.04
N THR A 110 16.94 -11.75 -11.04
CA THR A 110 18.41 -11.77 -11.20
C THR A 110 18.85 -11.74 -12.67
N GLU A 111 18.20 -12.50 -13.53
CA GLU A 111 18.61 -12.66 -14.93
C GLU A 111 17.86 -11.73 -15.87
N GLU A 112 16.53 -11.57 -15.67
CA GLU A 112 15.72 -10.67 -16.52
C GLU A 112 15.73 -9.22 -16.02
N GLY A 113 16.27 -8.98 -14.82
CA GLY A 113 16.52 -7.65 -14.29
C GLY A 113 15.28 -6.91 -13.81
N TYR A 114 14.20 -7.62 -13.42
CA TYR A 114 13.03 -6.99 -12.83
C TYR A 114 13.32 -6.49 -11.41
N ASP A 115 12.78 -5.32 -11.07
CA ASP A 115 12.86 -4.76 -9.73
C ASP A 115 11.85 -5.44 -8.80
N VAL A 116 10.65 -5.70 -9.33
CA VAL A 116 9.55 -6.37 -8.62
C VAL A 116 8.83 -7.33 -9.55
N VAL A 117 8.62 -8.55 -9.07
CA VAL A 117 7.77 -9.56 -9.73
C VAL A 117 6.63 -9.91 -8.80
N SER A 118 5.39 -9.62 -9.20
CA SER A 118 4.20 -9.98 -8.43
C SER A 118 3.59 -11.28 -8.92
N GLY A 119 3.21 -12.17 -8.00
CA GLY A 119 2.39 -13.32 -8.37
C GLY A 119 1.02 -12.88 -8.88
N TRP A 120 0.49 -13.59 -9.88
CA TRP A 120 -0.88 -13.42 -10.38
C TRP A 120 -1.67 -14.71 -10.24
N LYS A 121 -2.64 -14.72 -9.33
CA LYS A 121 -3.55 -15.86 -9.09
C LYS A 121 -4.61 -15.91 -10.19
N GLN A 122 -4.25 -16.48 -11.37
CA GLN A 122 -5.10 -16.49 -12.55
C GLN A 122 -6.38 -17.31 -12.35
N HIS A 123 -6.28 -18.44 -11.66
CA HIS A 123 -7.42 -19.33 -11.36
C HIS A 123 -7.67 -19.38 -9.85
N ARG A 124 -8.44 -18.40 -9.32
CA ARG A 124 -8.88 -18.44 -7.93
C ARG A 124 -9.95 -19.50 -7.77
N LYS A 125 -9.69 -20.52 -6.95
CA LYS A 125 -10.65 -21.57 -6.58
C LYS A 125 -11.69 -21.10 -5.52
N ASP A 126 -11.86 -19.78 -5.34
CA ASP A 126 -12.80 -19.16 -4.40
C ASP A 126 -14.18 -18.89 -5.05
N ASN A 127 -15.26 -18.78 -4.21
CA ASN A 127 -16.63 -18.52 -4.66
C ASN A 127 -16.73 -17.25 -5.53
N ALA A 128 -17.15 -17.45 -6.79
CA ALA A 128 -17.04 -16.48 -7.88
C ALA A 128 -17.86 -15.18 -7.71
N LEU A 129 -19.03 -15.23 -7.06
CA LEU A 129 -20.00 -14.13 -7.09
C LEU A 129 -19.78 -13.05 -6.01
N THR A 130 -19.32 -13.42 -4.81
CA THR A 130 -19.20 -12.47 -3.70
C THR A 130 -17.81 -11.81 -3.57
N LYS A 131 -16.76 -12.41 -4.15
CA LYS A 131 -15.39 -11.93 -4.05
C LYS A 131 -14.80 -11.36 -5.34
N ASN A 132 -15.24 -11.85 -6.52
CA ASN A 132 -14.59 -11.50 -7.78
C ASN A 132 -14.97 -10.12 -8.34
N LEU A 133 -16.24 -9.68 -8.21
CA LEU A 133 -16.68 -8.40 -8.76
C LEU A 133 -16.06 -7.20 -8.00
N PRO A 134 -16.12 -7.14 -6.65
CA PRO A 134 -15.43 -6.09 -5.89
C PRO A 134 -13.92 -6.07 -6.12
N SER A 135 -13.28 -7.24 -6.22
CA SER A 135 -11.84 -7.36 -6.47
C SER A 135 -11.46 -6.85 -7.87
N LYS A 136 -12.27 -7.13 -8.90
CA LYS A 136 -12.03 -6.61 -10.27
C LYS A 136 -12.14 -5.09 -10.33
N LEU A 137 -13.17 -4.51 -9.70
CA LEU A 137 -13.36 -3.06 -9.64
C LEU A 137 -12.20 -2.38 -8.89
N TYR A 138 -11.82 -2.95 -7.75
CA TYR A 138 -10.68 -2.48 -6.96
C TYR A 138 -9.38 -2.50 -7.78
N ASN A 139 -9.05 -3.62 -8.42
CA ASN A 139 -7.83 -3.74 -9.23
C ASN A 139 -7.86 -2.81 -10.46
N ALA A 140 -9.03 -2.58 -11.08
CA ALA A 140 -9.18 -1.64 -12.19
C ALA A 140 -8.91 -0.19 -11.73
N THR A 141 -9.47 0.21 -10.59
CA THR A 141 -9.25 1.52 -10.00
C THR A 141 -7.79 1.69 -9.55
N ALA A 142 -7.22 0.67 -8.91
CA ALA A 142 -5.82 0.66 -8.49
C ALA A 142 -4.88 0.83 -9.70
N ARG A 143 -5.10 0.09 -10.81
CA ARG A 143 -4.32 0.26 -12.05
C ARG A 143 -4.41 1.67 -12.61
N LYS A 144 -5.60 2.28 -12.63
CA LYS A 144 -5.78 3.64 -13.14
C LYS A 144 -5.06 4.68 -12.29
N ILE A 145 -5.10 4.53 -10.96
CA ILE A 145 -4.47 5.46 -10.01
C ILE A 145 -2.96 5.26 -9.97
N THR A 146 -2.48 4.02 -9.88
CA THR A 146 -1.04 3.72 -9.74
C THR A 146 -0.29 3.74 -11.07
N GLY A 147 -1.00 3.59 -12.19
CA GLY A 147 -0.39 3.44 -13.51
C GLY A 147 0.45 2.16 -13.64
N ILE A 148 0.20 1.14 -12.82
CA ILE A 148 0.88 -0.16 -12.87
C ILE A 148 -0.07 -1.19 -13.46
N LYS A 149 0.40 -1.93 -14.47
CA LYS A 149 -0.41 -2.91 -15.21
C LYS A 149 -0.36 -4.30 -14.55
N LEU A 150 -0.70 -4.42 -13.27
CA LEU A 150 -0.83 -5.71 -12.58
C LEU A 150 -2.29 -6.15 -12.53
N HIS A 151 -2.54 -7.45 -12.76
CA HIS A 151 -3.87 -8.04 -12.64
C HIS A 151 -4.25 -8.29 -11.18
N ASP A 152 -3.27 -8.63 -10.32
CA ASP A 152 -3.48 -8.89 -8.90
C ASP A 152 -2.49 -8.13 -8.02
N MET A 153 -2.92 -6.98 -7.50
CA MET A 153 -2.12 -6.21 -6.56
C MET A 153 -2.02 -6.86 -5.16
N ASN A 154 -2.99 -7.73 -4.83
CA ASN A 154 -3.13 -8.32 -3.49
C ASN A 154 -2.43 -9.67 -3.32
N CYS A 155 -1.74 -10.19 -4.32
CA CYS A 155 -1.00 -11.45 -4.19
C CYS A 155 0.05 -11.32 -3.07
N GLY A 156 0.10 -12.31 -2.15
CA GLY A 156 1.10 -12.36 -1.08
C GLY A 156 2.49 -12.73 -1.58
N LEU A 157 2.52 -13.59 -2.61
CA LEU A 157 3.77 -14.05 -3.22
C LEU A 157 4.32 -12.97 -4.18
N LYS A 158 5.43 -12.37 -3.80
CA LYS A 158 6.14 -11.38 -4.61
C LYS A 158 7.64 -11.52 -4.39
N ALA A 159 8.41 -11.24 -5.45
CA ALA A 159 9.87 -11.15 -5.38
C ALA A 159 10.33 -9.72 -5.65
N TYR A 160 11.38 -9.31 -4.98
CA TYR A 160 11.96 -7.97 -5.04
C TYR A 160 13.49 -8.03 -5.04
N ARG A 161 14.14 -7.10 -5.70
CA ARG A 161 15.55 -6.82 -5.39
C ARG A 161 15.65 -6.33 -3.95
N ASN A 162 16.71 -6.67 -3.25
CA ASN A 162 16.89 -6.23 -1.86
C ASN A 162 16.88 -4.70 -1.72
N GLU A 163 17.54 -3.99 -2.64
CA GLU A 163 17.56 -2.52 -2.65
C GLU A 163 16.17 -1.88 -2.71
N VAL A 164 15.20 -2.54 -3.39
CA VAL A 164 13.81 -2.05 -3.45
C VAL A 164 13.19 -2.06 -2.06
N VAL A 165 13.25 -3.19 -1.35
CA VAL A 165 12.61 -3.31 -0.04
C VAL A 165 13.29 -2.45 1.03
N LYS A 166 14.59 -2.16 0.88
CA LYS A 166 15.35 -1.25 1.74
C LYS A 166 15.02 0.24 1.47
N SER A 167 14.49 0.56 0.30
CA SER A 167 14.19 1.93 -0.15
C SER A 167 12.76 2.36 0.09
N ILE A 168 11.89 1.46 0.57
CA ILE A 168 10.46 1.73 0.77
C ILE A 168 10.05 1.55 2.21
N GLU A 169 9.14 2.39 2.67
CA GLU A 169 8.48 2.26 3.97
C GLU A 169 7.10 1.64 3.79
N VAL A 170 6.81 0.55 4.52
CA VAL A 170 5.53 -0.17 4.44
C VAL A 170 4.80 -0.05 5.77
N TYR A 171 3.73 0.73 5.82
CA TYR A 171 2.92 0.97 7.03
C TYR A 171 1.42 0.82 6.75
N GLY A 172 0.60 0.80 7.78
CA GLY A 172 -0.87 0.69 7.66
C GLY A 172 -1.29 -0.52 6.82
N GLU A 173 -2.05 -0.32 5.76
CA GLU A 173 -2.46 -1.36 4.81
C GLU A 173 -1.63 -1.34 3.49
N MET A 174 -0.46 -0.66 3.50
CA MET A 174 0.36 -0.43 2.30
C MET A 174 1.01 -1.70 1.73
N HIS A 175 0.96 -2.84 2.43
CA HIS A 175 1.47 -4.12 1.93
C HIS A 175 0.88 -4.53 0.56
N ARG A 176 -0.30 -4.03 0.20
CA ARG A 176 -0.94 -4.26 -1.11
C ARG A 176 -0.33 -3.43 -2.22
N TYR A 177 0.27 -2.32 -1.85
CA TYR A 177 0.77 -1.29 -2.77
C TYR A 177 2.29 -1.25 -2.86
N ILE A 178 2.99 -2.27 -2.34
CA ILE A 178 4.46 -2.35 -2.42
C ILE A 178 4.97 -2.11 -3.86
N PRO A 179 4.37 -2.68 -4.94
CA PRO A 179 4.80 -2.36 -6.30
C PRO A 179 4.69 -0.86 -6.64
N TYR A 180 3.69 -0.18 -6.09
CA TYR A 180 3.53 1.26 -6.30
C TYR A 180 4.53 2.08 -5.47
N LEU A 181 4.80 1.68 -4.23
CA LEU A 181 5.84 2.29 -3.41
C LEU A 181 7.20 2.15 -4.10
N ALA A 182 7.51 0.97 -4.64
CA ALA A 182 8.71 0.72 -5.43
C ALA A 182 8.81 1.65 -6.66
N LYS A 183 7.73 1.78 -7.42
CA LYS A 183 7.68 2.70 -8.57
C LYS A 183 7.95 4.14 -8.17
N ASN A 184 7.37 4.61 -7.06
CA ASN A 184 7.58 5.97 -6.54
C ASN A 184 9.00 6.18 -6.01
N ALA A 185 9.67 5.12 -5.56
CA ALA A 185 11.07 5.13 -5.18
C ALA A 185 12.04 5.07 -6.38
N GLY A 186 11.50 4.96 -7.62
CA GLY A 186 12.28 4.97 -8.87
C GLY A 186 12.48 3.59 -9.51
N TYR A 187 11.98 2.51 -8.91
CA TYR A 187 12.07 1.15 -9.42
C TYR A 187 10.88 0.86 -10.33
N CYS A 188 11.08 1.01 -11.64
CA CYS A 188 10.00 0.99 -12.63
C CYS A 188 9.86 -0.34 -13.38
N ASN A 189 10.83 -1.25 -13.28
CA ASN A 189 10.79 -2.53 -13.98
C ASN A 189 9.97 -3.56 -13.19
N ILE A 190 8.65 -3.41 -13.28
CA ILE A 190 7.66 -4.18 -12.49
C ILE A 190 6.87 -5.08 -13.44
N THR A 191 6.81 -6.37 -13.10
CA THR A 191 6.05 -7.36 -13.88
C THR A 191 5.23 -8.28 -12.97
N GLU A 192 4.47 -9.17 -13.58
CA GLU A 192 3.74 -10.23 -12.88
C GLU A 192 3.96 -11.59 -13.53
N LYS A 193 3.81 -12.64 -12.73
CA LYS A 193 3.89 -14.02 -13.15
C LYS A 193 2.64 -14.77 -12.73
N PRO A 194 1.97 -15.52 -13.63
CA PRO A 194 0.93 -16.46 -13.19
C PRO A 194 1.52 -17.49 -12.23
N VAL A 195 0.91 -17.61 -11.04
CA VAL A 195 1.36 -18.53 -9.99
C VAL A 195 0.29 -19.52 -9.59
N HIS A 196 0.73 -20.68 -9.16
CA HIS A 196 -0.17 -21.72 -8.67
C HIS A 196 -0.76 -21.30 -7.34
N HIS A 197 -2.08 -21.47 -7.18
CA HIS A 197 -2.79 -21.12 -5.95
C HIS A 197 -3.55 -22.34 -5.43
N GLU A 198 -3.17 -22.77 -4.22
CA GLU A 198 -3.80 -23.91 -3.55
C GLU A 198 -4.96 -23.46 -2.67
N LYS A 199 -5.86 -24.44 -2.37
CA LYS A 199 -6.90 -24.19 -1.37
C LYS A 199 -6.25 -24.13 0.02
N ARG A 200 -6.73 -23.21 0.86
CA ARG A 200 -6.30 -23.15 2.26
C ARG A 200 -6.53 -24.51 2.92
N LYS A 201 -5.47 -25.04 3.54
CA LYS A 201 -5.48 -26.37 4.17
C LYS A 201 -5.84 -26.27 5.66
N TYR A 202 -5.36 -25.23 6.35
CA TYR A 202 -5.53 -25.02 7.78
C TYR A 202 -6.22 -23.69 8.08
N GLY A 203 -6.89 -23.59 9.23
CA GLY A 203 -7.48 -22.37 9.77
C GLY A 203 -8.71 -21.83 9.01
N LYS A 204 -9.21 -20.69 9.47
CA LYS A 204 -10.36 -19.98 8.87
C LYS A 204 -9.92 -18.63 8.32
N SER A 205 -10.51 -18.20 7.20
CA SER A 205 -10.29 -16.87 6.65
C SER A 205 -10.75 -15.79 7.63
N LYS A 206 -9.82 -14.91 8.03
CA LYS A 206 -10.06 -13.80 9.00
C LYS A 206 -10.56 -12.52 8.33
N PHE A 207 -10.99 -12.56 7.06
CA PHE A 207 -11.30 -11.36 6.27
C PHE A 207 -12.78 -10.99 6.28
N GLY A 208 -13.10 -9.76 6.75
CA GLY A 208 -14.43 -9.16 6.74
C GLY A 208 -14.66 -8.11 5.64
N MET A 209 -15.92 -7.62 5.51
CA MET A 209 -16.34 -6.60 4.52
C MET A 209 -15.64 -5.23 4.71
N ASN A 210 -15.24 -4.87 5.93
CA ASN A 210 -14.54 -3.62 6.23
C ASN A 210 -13.24 -3.44 5.44
N ARG A 211 -12.64 -4.54 4.97
CA ARG A 211 -11.42 -4.51 4.15
C ARG A 211 -11.59 -3.79 2.81
N PHE A 212 -12.80 -3.83 2.22
CA PHE A 212 -13.06 -3.17 0.94
C PHE A 212 -13.08 -1.65 1.09
N VAL A 213 -13.77 -1.15 2.12
CA VAL A 213 -13.84 0.29 2.42
C VAL A 213 -12.46 0.83 2.78
N ASN A 214 -11.75 0.13 3.67
CA ASN A 214 -10.40 0.51 4.06
C ASN A 214 -9.45 0.52 2.84
N GLY A 215 -9.49 -0.52 1.99
CA GLY A 215 -8.66 -0.57 0.79
C GLY A 215 -8.90 0.58 -0.19
N PHE A 216 -10.13 1.09 -0.28
CA PHE A 216 -10.43 2.24 -1.13
C PHE A 216 -9.91 3.55 -0.51
N LEU A 217 -10.07 3.73 0.80
CA LEU A 217 -9.51 4.87 1.52
C LEU A 217 -7.97 4.89 1.46
N ASP A 218 -7.35 3.72 1.61
CA ASP A 218 -5.90 3.57 1.47
C ASP A 218 -5.40 3.95 0.08
N LEU A 219 -6.17 3.60 -0.96
CA LEU A 219 -5.83 3.95 -2.34
C LEU A 219 -5.87 5.47 -2.58
N ILE A 220 -6.88 6.15 -2.01
CA ILE A 220 -6.99 7.62 -2.08
C ILE A 220 -5.82 8.25 -1.32
N SER A 221 -5.54 7.77 -0.11
CA SER A 221 -4.45 8.27 0.72
C SER A 221 -3.09 8.09 0.03
N LEU A 222 -2.88 6.92 -0.57
CA LEU A 222 -1.67 6.62 -1.31
C LEU A 222 -1.48 7.55 -2.52
N TRP A 223 -2.55 7.74 -3.30
CA TRP A 223 -2.54 8.68 -4.44
C TRP A 223 -2.21 10.10 -3.98
N PHE A 224 -2.86 10.56 -2.91
CA PHE A 224 -2.63 11.89 -2.37
C PHE A 224 -1.19 12.06 -1.88
N LEU A 225 -0.70 11.14 -1.05
CA LEU A 225 0.65 11.22 -0.49
C LEU A 225 1.73 11.12 -1.57
N SER A 226 1.55 10.26 -2.57
CA SER A 226 2.53 10.11 -3.65
C SER A 226 2.58 11.33 -4.58
N THR A 227 1.42 11.98 -4.80
CA THR A 227 1.33 13.13 -5.71
C THR A 227 1.67 14.44 -5.02
N PHE A 228 1.20 14.61 -3.79
CA PHE A 228 1.24 15.87 -3.06
C PHE A 228 2.01 15.83 -1.74
N GLY A 229 2.48 14.64 -1.28
CA GLY A 229 3.14 14.48 0.01
C GLY A 229 4.35 15.40 0.21
N LYS A 230 5.14 15.63 -0.85
CA LYS A 230 6.27 16.58 -0.81
C LYS A 230 5.88 18.04 -1.12
N LYS A 231 4.65 18.28 -1.62
CA LYS A 231 4.15 19.60 -2.04
C LYS A 231 2.66 19.76 -1.74
N PRO A 232 2.22 19.62 -0.49
CA PRO A 232 0.79 19.63 -0.14
C PRO A 232 0.13 20.96 -0.44
N MET A 233 0.88 22.07 -0.40
CA MET A 233 0.41 23.40 -0.75
C MET A 233 -0.13 23.49 -2.18
N HIS A 234 0.37 22.67 -3.12
CA HIS A 234 -0.13 22.68 -4.50
C HIS A 234 -1.57 22.18 -4.58
N PHE A 235 -1.96 21.19 -3.81
CA PHE A 235 -3.34 20.71 -3.77
C PHE A 235 -4.26 21.67 -3.00
N PHE A 236 -3.94 21.91 -1.75
CA PHE A 236 -4.78 22.70 -0.86
C PHE A 236 -4.80 24.18 -1.25
N GLY A 237 -3.68 24.72 -1.72
CA GLY A 237 -3.57 26.11 -2.14
C GLY A 237 -4.39 26.39 -3.41
N TYR A 238 -4.25 25.56 -4.47
CA TYR A 238 -5.04 25.74 -5.70
C TYR A 238 -6.54 25.60 -5.43
N THR A 239 -6.95 24.55 -4.73
CA THR A 239 -8.38 24.34 -4.43
C THR A 239 -8.92 25.40 -3.50
N GLY A 240 -8.14 25.84 -2.51
CA GLY A 240 -8.50 26.91 -1.59
C GLY A 240 -8.69 28.27 -2.30
N ILE A 241 -7.72 28.66 -3.14
CA ILE A 241 -7.80 29.89 -3.94
C ILE A 241 -8.99 29.84 -4.88
N PHE A 242 -9.21 28.72 -5.57
CA PHE A 242 -10.35 28.55 -6.47
C PHE A 242 -11.69 28.72 -5.76
N MET A 243 -11.89 28.04 -4.63
CA MET A 243 -13.11 28.17 -3.83
C MET A 243 -13.31 29.60 -3.31
N PHE A 244 -12.24 30.23 -2.83
CA PHE A 244 -12.27 31.61 -2.37
C PHE A 244 -12.71 32.57 -3.49
N LEU A 245 -12.12 32.44 -4.68
CA LEU A 245 -12.48 33.28 -5.84
C LEU A 245 -13.92 33.06 -6.28
N VAL A 246 -14.41 31.82 -6.31
CA VAL A 246 -15.80 31.51 -6.62
C VAL A 246 -16.74 32.20 -5.64
N GLY A 247 -16.50 32.05 -4.34
CA GLY A 247 -17.29 32.71 -3.30
C GLY A 247 -17.22 34.24 -3.37
N PHE A 248 -16.04 34.78 -3.68
CA PHE A 248 -15.84 36.22 -3.87
C PHE A 248 -16.64 36.79 -5.08
N VAL A 249 -16.57 36.09 -6.22
CA VAL A 249 -17.36 36.48 -7.42
C VAL A 249 -18.85 36.39 -7.15
N MET A 250 -19.32 35.34 -6.46
CA MET A 250 -20.73 35.24 -6.05
C MET A 250 -21.15 36.41 -5.16
N THR A 251 -20.30 36.81 -4.23
CA THR A 251 -20.56 37.94 -3.32
C THR A 251 -20.67 39.23 -4.10
N ILE A 252 -19.74 39.52 -5.01
CA ILE A 252 -19.78 40.69 -5.89
C ILE A 252 -21.06 40.69 -6.71
N TRP A 253 -21.42 39.55 -7.33
CA TRP A 253 -22.63 39.40 -8.10
C TRP A 253 -23.91 39.78 -7.30
N ILE A 254 -24.05 39.31 -6.08
CA ILE A 254 -25.17 39.60 -5.19
C ILE A 254 -25.23 41.10 -4.87
N ILE A 255 -24.09 41.70 -4.55
CA ILE A 255 -24.00 43.12 -4.22
C ILE A 255 -24.37 43.98 -5.43
N VAL A 256 -23.79 43.72 -6.63
CA VAL A 256 -24.05 44.45 -7.83
C VAL A 256 -25.53 44.31 -8.26
N SER A 257 -26.06 43.07 -8.22
CA SER A 257 -27.48 42.83 -8.53
C SER A 257 -28.41 43.60 -7.60
N LYS A 258 -28.09 43.68 -6.31
CA LYS A 258 -28.88 44.50 -5.36
C LYS A 258 -28.83 45.97 -5.72
N LEU A 259 -27.67 46.53 -5.97
CA LEU A 259 -27.49 47.95 -6.30
C LEU A 259 -28.24 48.34 -7.61
N VAL A 260 -28.13 47.51 -8.65
CA VAL A 260 -28.80 47.72 -9.92
C VAL A 260 -30.32 47.68 -9.76
N ASN A 261 -30.86 46.67 -9.06
CA ASN A 261 -32.31 46.58 -8.81
C ASN A 261 -32.84 47.73 -7.95
N GLN A 262 -32.06 48.13 -6.94
CA GLN A 262 -32.40 49.28 -6.10
C GLN A 262 -32.42 50.59 -6.91
N ALA A 263 -31.45 50.79 -7.83
CA ALA A 263 -31.40 51.93 -8.72
C ALA A 263 -32.60 51.97 -9.70
N ASN A 264 -33.09 50.82 -10.13
CA ASN A 264 -34.23 50.65 -11.01
C ASN A 264 -35.60 50.70 -10.30
N GLY A 265 -35.63 50.97 -8.99
CA GLY A 265 -36.87 51.02 -8.20
C GLY A 265 -37.55 49.65 -7.98
N SER A 266 -36.88 48.55 -8.28
CA SER A 266 -37.41 47.19 -8.13
C SER A 266 -37.28 46.69 -6.70
N LEU A 267 -38.31 45.97 -6.19
CA LEU A 267 -38.25 45.26 -4.92
C LEU A 267 -37.22 44.14 -5.03
N TYR A 268 -36.13 44.22 -4.25
CA TYR A 268 -35.10 43.22 -4.19
C TYR A 268 -35.04 42.57 -2.79
N ARG A 269 -34.93 41.27 -2.75
CA ARG A 269 -34.84 40.51 -1.46
C ARG A 269 -33.62 40.98 -0.68
N ALA A 270 -33.70 40.91 0.65
CA ALA A 270 -32.53 41.13 1.49
C ALA A 270 -31.40 40.15 1.10
N ILE A 271 -30.16 40.58 1.23
CA ILE A 271 -28.98 39.72 0.87
C ILE A 271 -29.01 38.42 1.68
N THR A 272 -29.39 38.53 2.97
CA THR A 272 -29.51 37.41 3.88
C THR A 272 -30.60 36.40 3.57
N ASP A 273 -31.61 36.79 2.78
CA ASP A 273 -32.73 35.93 2.38
C ASP A 273 -32.42 35.13 1.10
N GLN A 274 -31.22 35.32 0.55
CA GLN A 274 -30.79 34.65 -0.66
C GLN A 274 -29.91 33.42 -0.32
N PRO A 275 -30.26 32.19 -0.75
CA PRO A 275 -29.44 31.00 -0.56
C PRO A 275 -28.03 31.16 -1.11
N LEU A 276 -27.86 31.92 -2.21
CA LEU A 276 -26.58 32.17 -2.84
C LEU A 276 -25.59 32.91 -1.92
N PHE A 277 -26.09 33.76 -1.00
CA PHE A 277 -25.26 34.45 -0.01
C PHE A 277 -24.57 33.44 0.95
N TYR A 278 -25.31 32.46 1.43
CA TYR A 278 -24.76 31.44 2.32
C TYR A 278 -23.77 30.52 1.59
N LEU A 279 -24.06 30.19 0.34
CA LEU A 279 -23.11 29.42 -0.49
C LEU A 279 -21.82 30.20 -0.74
N ALA A 280 -21.90 31.50 -1.02
CA ALA A 280 -20.74 32.36 -1.20
C ALA A 280 -19.91 32.45 0.09
N LEU A 281 -20.56 32.63 1.24
CA LEU A 281 -19.91 32.70 2.54
C LEU A 281 -19.19 31.38 2.86
N VAL A 282 -19.86 30.25 2.69
CA VAL A 282 -19.28 28.92 2.90
C VAL A 282 -18.09 28.70 1.96
N ALA A 283 -18.19 29.07 0.68
CA ALA A 283 -17.12 28.92 -0.27
C ALA A 283 -15.86 29.73 0.11
N ILE A 284 -16.05 30.98 0.56
CA ILE A 284 -14.94 31.84 1.04
C ILE A 284 -14.29 31.23 2.28
N LEU A 285 -15.08 30.81 3.26
CA LEU A 285 -14.56 30.23 4.52
C LEU A 285 -13.81 28.92 4.24
N LEU A 286 -14.40 28.01 3.46
CA LEU A 286 -13.74 26.76 3.09
C LEU A 286 -12.47 27.01 2.28
N GLY A 287 -12.49 27.98 1.35
CA GLY A 287 -11.31 28.36 0.58
C GLY A 287 -10.16 28.84 1.47
N ALA A 288 -10.47 29.72 2.42
CA ALA A 288 -9.48 30.19 3.40
C ALA A 288 -8.96 29.06 4.31
N MET A 289 -9.86 28.19 4.80
CA MET A 289 -9.47 27.04 5.63
C MET A 289 -8.57 26.06 4.88
N MET A 290 -8.89 25.75 3.61
CA MET A 290 -8.06 24.88 2.78
C MET A 290 -6.69 25.49 2.52
N PHE A 291 -6.61 26.79 2.24
CA PHE A 291 -5.35 27.48 2.04
C PHE A 291 -4.46 27.40 3.32
N LEU A 292 -5.03 27.67 4.48
CA LEU A 292 -4.33 27.56 5.77
C LEU A 292 -3.88 26.11 6.06
N ALA A 293 -4.77 25.13 5.78
CA ALA A 293 -4.41 23.70 5.92
C ALA A 293 -3.23 23.34 5.00
N GLY A 294 -3.21 23.83 3.77
CA GLY A 294 -2.10 23.64 2.85
C GLY A 294 -0.79 24.20 3.39
N PHE A 295 -0.83 25.36 3.99
CA PHE A 295 0.34 25.99 4.61
C PHE A 295 0.85 25.18 5.80
N ILE A 296 -0.04 24.70 6.67
CA ILE A 296 0.32 23.83 7.80
C ILE A 296 0.94 22.52 7.31
N CYS A 297 0.32 21.87 6.34
CA CYS A 297 0.85 20.63 5.76
C CYS A 297 2.23 20.84 5.11
N GLU A 298 2.45 21.99 4.44
CA GLU A 298 3.74 22.33 3.87
C GLU A 298 4.81 22.51 4.95
N MET A 299 4.46 23.16 6.08
CA MET A 299 5.38 23.30 7.22
C MET A 299 5.73 21.96 7.84
N ILE A 300 4.74 21.06 8.01
CA ILE A 300 4.95 19.69 8.52
C ILE A 300 5.87 18.92 7.55
N SER A 301 5.59 18.97 6.26
CA SER A 301 6.42 18.32 5.24
C SER A 301 7.86 18.87 5.24
N ARG A 302 8.03 20.17 5.50
CA ARG A 302 9.36 20.79 5.63
C ARG A 302 10.13 20.37 6.87
N SER A 303 9.46 20.05 7.97
CA SER A 303 10.08 19.60 9.21
C SER A 303 10.40 18.11 9.24
N SER A 304 9.94 17.33 8.24
CA SER A 304 10.25 15.90 8.14
C SER A 304 11.73 15.68 7.87
N ALA A 305 12.34 14.76 8.61
CA ALA A 305 13.74 14.33 8.41
C ALA A 305 13.96 13.67 7.04
N GLU A 306 12.92 13.10 6.46
CA GLU A 306 12.97 12.38 5.16
C GLU A 306 12.81 13.29 3.93
N ARG A 307 12.61 14.59 4.13
CA ARG A 307 12.36 15.52 3.01
C ARG A 307 13.42 15.46 1.92
N ASN A 308 14.69 15.40 2.31
CA ASN A 308 15.85 15.39 1.42
C ASN A 308 16.46 13.99 1.26
N SER A 309 15.73 12.94 1.63
CA SER A 309 16.11 11.56 1.35
C SER A 309 15.82 11.25 -0.13
N TYR A 310 16.88 10.98 -0.88
CA TYR A 310 16.80 10.64 -2.30
C TYR A 310 17.49 9.30 -2.54
N ASN A 311 16.83 8.40 -3.28
CA ASN A 311 17.45 7.16 -3.73
C ASN A 311 18.41 7.48 -4.88
N VAL A 312 19.71 7.50 -4.60
CA VAL A 312 20.76 7.75 -5.59
C VAL A 312 21.02 6.47 -6.38
N LYS A 313 20.94 6.52 -7.71
CA LYS A 313 21.16 5.35 -8.57
C LYS A 313 22.63 5.03 -8.77
N ALA A 314 23.51 6.01 -8.81
CA ALA A 314 24.94 5.85 -8.97
C ALA A 314 25.69 7.07 -8.48
N GLU A 315 26.86 6.86 -7.88
CA GLU A 315 27.87 7.89 -7.56
C GLU A 315 29.19 7.46 -8.18
N PHE A 316 30.00 8.43 -8.62
CA PHE A 316 31.32 8.19 -9.24
C PHE A 316 32.41 8.85 -8.41
#